data_eff18043e5fc7e13c89826c24724e1b7
#
_entry.id   eff18043e5fc7e13c89826c24724e1b7
#
_cell.length_a   1.000
_cell.length_b   1.000
_cell.length_c   1.000
_cell.angle_alpha   90.00
_cell.angle_beta   90.00
_cell.angle_gamma   90.00
#
_symmetry.space_group_name_H-M   'P 1'
#
loop_
_entity.id
_entity.type
_entity.pdbx_description
1 polymer ?
#
loop_
_entity_poly.entity_id
_entity_poly.type
_entity_poly.pdbx_seq_one_letter_code
_entity_poly.pdbx_strand_id
1 'polypeptide(L)'
;AIFWEPLPEYIDDQLNPEWVAFTDNLWKQQLLNQRDEFLSDEIRHVWYDLSQGIIDIVVKLFVLAQLRAIAANKERITSKQLHQIYNEELKPVHPMLEALRSGNVEKISRYSDLIIPDMDRKVFDLQKMIQTMPLDTTTEDIYKQLATEDERRIYTMFKEEFEPQRLIECIKTAYQTY
;
A
#
# COMPACT_ATOMS: atom_id res chain seq x y z
N ALA A 1 11.85 4.93 -17.02
CA ALA A 1 11.49 5.70 -15.82
C ALA A 1 9.96 5.77 -15.76
N ILE A 2 9.36 5.12 -14.77
CA ILE A 2 7.93 5.29 -14.52
C ILE A 2 7.82 6.56 -13.71
N PHE A 3 7.41 7.65 -14.36
CA PHE A 3 7.06 8.89 -13.65
C PHE A 3 5.74 8.64 -12.94
N TRP A 4 5.77 8.56 -11.64
CA TRP A 4 4.58 8.58 -10.81
C TRP A 4 4.15 10.04 -10.67
N GLU A 5 3.33 10.52 -11.59
CA GLU A 5 2.69 11.82 -11.40
C GLU A 5 1.66 11.70 -10.28
N PRO A 6 1.75 12.57 -9.24
CA PRO A 6 0.73 12.57 -8.20
C PRO A 6 -0.63 12.85 -8.81
N LEU A 7 -1.64 12.08 -8.43
CA LEU A 7 -3.01 12.29 -8.85
C LEU A 7 -3.59 13.47 -8.05
N PRO A 8 -3.96 14.60 -8.67
CA PRO A 8 -4.43 15.77 -7.93
C PRO A 8 -5.81 15.51 -7.32
N GLU A 9 -6.05 16.09 -6.13
CA GLU A 9 -7.37 16.02 -5.48
C GLU A 9 -8.40 16.87 -6.23
N TYR A 10 -7.99 18.03 -6.72
CA TYR A 10 -8.85 18.99 -7.43
C TYR A 10 -8.27 19.34 -8.80
N ILE A 11 -9.16 19.54 -9.76
CA ILE A 11 -8.87 20.10 -11.11
C ILE A 11 -9.88 21.22 -11.33
N ASP A 12 -9.41 22.43 -11.63
CA ASP A 12 -10.26 23.60 -11.87
C ASP A 12 -11.31 23.83 -10.75
N ASP A 13 -10.85 23.78 -9.49
CA ASP A 13 -11.68 23.91 -8.28
C ASP A 13 -12.78 22.84 -8.11
N GLN A 14 -12.76 21.80 -8.93
CA GLN A 14 -13.65 20.65 -8.80
C GLN A 14 -12.89 19.42 -8.32
N LEU A 15 -13.54 18.60 -7.49
CA LEU A 15 -12.98 17.36 -7.04
C LEU A 15 -12.66 16.44 -8.25
N ASN A 16 -11.43 15.99 -8.36
CA ASN A 16 -10.96 15.20 -9.48
C ASN A 16 -11.71 13.85 -9.58
N PRO A 17 -12.44 13.58 -10.67
CA PRO A 17 -13.19 12.34 -10.82
C PRO A 17 -12.32 11.08 -10.78
N GLU A 18 -11.07 11.15 -11.25
CA GLU A 18 -10.14 10.02 -11.21
C GLU A 18 -9.71 9.73 -9.78
N TRP A 19 -9.43 10.75 -8.98
CA TRP A 19 -9.14 10.62 -7.56
C TRP A 19 -10.31 9.99 -6.80
N VAL A 20 -11.54 10.46 -7.06
CA VAL A 20 -12.75 9.91 -6.47
C VAL A 20 -12.93 8.44 -6.85
N ALA A 21 -12.86 8.12 -8.13
CA ALA A 21 -13.04 6.75 -8.63
C ALA A 21 -11.99 5.81 -8.06
N PHE A 22 -10.72 6.24 -8.01
CA PHE A 22 -9.63 5.44 -7.43
C PHE A 22 -9.87 5.17 -5.95
N THR A 23 -10.13 6.20 -5.15
CA THR A 23 -10.31 6.05 -3.71
C THR A 23 -11.56 5.27 -3.34
N ASP A 24 -12.67 5.43 -4.07
CA ASP A 24 -13.89 4.64 -3.88
C ASP A 24 -13.68 3.18 -4.22
N ASN A 25 -12.96 2.88 -5.29
CA ASN A 25 -12.65 1.50 -5.66
C ASN A 25 -11.72 0.84 -4.64
N LEU A 26 -10.72 1.56 -4.15
CA LEU A 26 -9.84 1.08 -3.09
C LEU A 26 -10.62 0.83 -1.79
N TRP A 27 -11.53 1.73 -1.43
CA TRP A 27 -12.36 1.59 -0.22
C TRP A 27 -13.21 0.32 -0.22
N LYS A 28 -13.72 -0.09 -1.37
CA LYS A 28 -14.51 -1.32 -1.52
C LYS A 28 -13.71 -2.60 -1.25
N GLN A 29 -12.37 -2.53 -1.33
CA GLN A 29 -11.47 -3.67 -1.10
C GLN A 29 -11.16 -3.92 0.39
N GLN A 30 -11.92 -3.32 1.30
CA GLN A 30 -11.74 -3.56 2.72
C GLN A 30 -12.08 -5.00 3.12
N LEU A 31 -11.23 -5.59 3.95
CA LEU A 31 -11.41 -6.90 4.57
C LEU A 31 -12.03 -6.81 5.98
N LEU A 32 -12.40 -5.60 6.41
CA LEU A 32 -12.94 -5.33 7.74
C LEU A 32 -14.42 -5.72 7.83
N ASN A 33 -14.82 -6.35 8.93
CA ASN A 33 -16.20 -6.82 9.15
C ASN A 33 -17.17 -5.67 9.46
N GLN A 34 -16.69 -4.59 10.09
CA GLN A 34 -17.49 -3.41 10.48
C GLN A 34 -17.14 -2.18 9.64
N ARG A 35 -16.82 -2.42 8.36
CA ARG A 35 -16.48 -1.34 7.44
C ARG A 35 -17.63 -0.39 7.18
N ASP A 36 -17.32 0.88 7.01
CA ASP A 36 -18.27 1.83 6.44
C ASP A 36 -18.47 1.51 4.95
N GLU A 37 -19.72 1.49 4.49
CA GLU A 37 -20.06 1.16 3.11
C GLU A 37 -19.48 2.18 2.12
N PHE A 38 -19.49 3.45 2.50
CA PHE A 38 -19.04 4.56 1.67
C PHE A 38 -17.83 5.25 2.29
N LEU A 39 -16.90 5.65 1.44
CA LEU A 39 -15.78 6.49 1.84
C LEU A 39 -16.28 7.92 2.13
N SER A 40 -16.04 8.40 3.36
CA SER A 40 -16.37 9.78 3.71
C SER A 40 -15.41 10.77 3.06
N ASP A 41 -15.90 11.98 2.76
CA ASP A 41 -15.07 13.06 2.21
C ASP A 41 -13.93 13.44 3.16
N GLU A 42 -14.16 13.36 4.48
CA GLU A 42 -13.12 13.58 5.49
C GLU A 42 -11.96 12.59 5.33
N ILE A 43 -12.22 11.30 5.24
CA ILE A 43 -11.16 10.28 5.08
C ILE A 43 -10.48 10.43 3.72
N ARG A 44 -11.23 10.73 2.66
CA ARG A 44 -10.69 10.96 1.31
C ARG A 44 -9.71 12.12 1.31
N HIS A 45 -10.08 13.24 1.95
CA HIS A 45 -9.21 14.41 2.08
C HIS A 45 -7.96 14.11 2.92
N VAL A 46 -8.12 13.42 4.05
CA VAL A 46 -6.97 12.97 4.87
C VAL A 46 -6.04 12.06 4.08
N TRP A 47 -6.57 11.16 3.27
CA TRP A 47 -5.74 10.32 2.39
C TRP A 47 -4.92 11.17 1.42
N TYR A 48 -5.55 12.17 0.81
CA TYR A 48 -4.84 13.09 -0.07
C TYR A 48 -3.75 13.86 0.67
N ASP A 49 -4.09 14.48 1.79
CA ASP A 49 -3.12 15.28 2.57
C ASP A 49 -1.91 14.44 2.99
N LEU A 50 -2.12 13.22 3.45
CA LEU A 50 -1.05 12.33 3.90
C LEU A 50 -0.23 11.69 2.77
N SER A 51 -0.76 11.58 1.56
CA SER A 51 -0.11 10.96 0.42
C SER A 51 0.34 11.93 -0.67
N GLN A 52 -0.21 13.16 -0.67
CA GLN A 52 -0.06 14.14 -1.76
C GLN A 52 -0.41 13.56 -3.14
N GLY A 53 -1.38 12.65 -3.18
CA GLY A 53 -1.83 12.00 -4.41
C GLY A 53 -0.90 10.91 -4.95
N ILE A 54 0.14 10.52 -4.21
CA ILE A 54 1.02 9.41 -4.61
C ILE A 54 0.30 8.10 -4.34
N ILE A 55 -0.12 7.42 -5.40
CA ILE A 55 -0.94 6.20 -5.36
C ILE A 55 -0.34 5.11 -4.46
N ASP A 56 0.95 4.85 -4.57
CA ASP A 56 1.66 3.86 -3.75
C ASP A 56 1.53 4.16 -2.23
N ILE A 57 1.60 5.42 -1.84
CA ILE A 57 1.44 5.84 -0.44
C ILE A 57 -0.01 5.69 0.02
N VAL A 58 -0.99 6.01 -0.84
CA VAL A 58 -2.41 5.80 -0.53
C VAL A 58 -2.70 4.33 -0.25
N VAL A 59 -2.20 3.45 -1.11
CA VAL A 59 -2.38 1.99 -0.96
C VAL A 59 -1.70 1.51 0.33
N LYS A 60 -0.48 1.96 0.63
CA LYS A 60 0.22 1.60 1.88
C LYS A 60 -0.55 2.06 3.12
N LEU A 61 -1.04 3.31 3.13
CA LEU A 61 -1.88 3.82 4.21
C LEU A 61 -3.12 2.96 4.41
N PHE A 62 -3.79 2.56 3.32
CA PHE A 62 -4.98 1.73 3.35
C PHE A 62 -4.70 0.32 3.91
N VAL A 63 -3.65 -0.33 3.42
CA VAL A 63 -3.26 -1.68 3.89
C VAL A 63 -2.87 -1.64 5.37
N LEU A 64 -2.01 -0.71 5.76
CA LEU A 64 -1.58 -0.58 7.16
C LEU A 64 -2.74 -0.22 8.09
N ALA A 65 -3.71 0.59 7.63
CA ALA A 65 -4.90 0.93 8.40
C ALA A 65 -5.76 -0.31 8.67
N GLN A 66 -5.96 -1.16 7.66
CA GLN A 66 -6.70 -2.41 7.85
C GLN A 66 -5.99 -3.36 8.81
N LEU A 67 -4.68 -3.58 8.63
CA LEU A 67 -3.89 -4.44 9.52
C LEU A 67 -3.96 -3.97 10.98
N ARG A 68 -3.85 -2.66 11.22
CA ARG A 68 -4.00 -2.10 12.57
C ARG A 68 -5.42 -2.19 13.11
N ALA A 69 -6.43 -2.01 12.27
CA ALA A 69 -7.83 -2.14 12.67
C ALA A 69 -8.14 -3.57 13.11
N ILE A 70 -7.66 -4.56 12.36
CA ILE A 70 -7.77 -5.99 12.69
C ILE A 70 -7.02 -6.31 13.98
N ALA A 71 -5.74 -5.92 14.09
CA ALA A 71 -4.92 -6.17 15.26
C ALA A 71 -5.49 -5.54 16.54
N ALA A 72 -6.15 -4.38 16.43
CA ALA A 72 -6.80 -3.70 17.55
C ALA A 72 -8.24 -4.19 17.80
N ASN A 73 -8.75 -5.14 17.02
CA ASN A 73 -10.13 -5.63 17.04
C ASN A 73 -11.19 -4.51 16.96
N LYS A 74 -10.86 -3.44 16.20
CA LYS A 74 -11.75 -2.28 15.98
C LYS A 74 -12.49 -2.35 14.66
N GLU A 75 -11.93 -3.08 13.72
CA GLU A 75 -12.50 -3.38 12.41
C GLU A 75 -13.06 -2.18 11.61
N ARG A 76 -12.48 -1.00 11.83
CA ARG A 76 -12.87 0.25 11.19
C ARG A 76 -11.68 1.16 10.98
N ILE A 77 -11.60 1.80 9.80
CA ILE A 77 -10.59 2.81 9.48
C ILE A 77 -11.07 4.18 9.95
N THR A 78 -10.18 4.94 10.59
CA THR A 78 -10.46 6.29 11.08
C THR A 78 -9.36 7.28 10.67
N SER A 79 -9.70 8.56 10.52
CA SER A 79 -8.74 9.64 10.24
C SER A 79 -7.58 9.66 11.24
N LYS A 80 -7.88 9.49 12.52
CA LYS A 80 -6.87 9.42 13.58
C LYS A 80 -5.86 8.30 13.36
N GLN A 81 -6.33 7.12 12.96
CA GLN A 81 -5.49 5.97 12.69
C GLN A 81 -4.58 6.21 11.47
N LEU A 82 -5.10 6.86 10.42
CA LEU A 82 -4.30 7.21 9.24
C LEU A 82 -3.16 8.17 9.61
N HIS A 83 -3.41 9.19 10.42
CA HIS A 83 -2.37 10.09 10.93
C HIS A 83 -1.33 9.37 11.80
N GLN A 84 -1.75 8.42 12.63
CA GLN A 84 -0.82 7.61 13.42
C GLN A 84 0.10 6.79 12.53
N ILE A 85 -0.45 6.11 11.52
CA ILE A 85 0.33 5.33 10.57
C ILE A 85 1.32 6.20 9.81
N TYR A 86 0.85 7.36 9.31
CA TYR A 86 1.72 8.32 8.66
C TYR A 86 2.92 8.68 9.54
N ASN A 87 2.68 9.05 10.80
CA ASN A 87 3.71 9.48 11.71
C ASN A 87 4.65 8.36 12.18
N GLU A 88 4.21 7.12 12.21
CA GLU A 88 4.99 6.00 12.73
C GLU A 88 5.71 5.23 11.63
N GLU A 89 5.01 4.91 10.54
CA GLU A 89 5.48 3.98 9.50
C GLU A 89 6.04 4.71 8.26
N LEU A 90 5.51 5.90 7.94
CA LEU A 90 5.87 6.62 6.71
C LEU A 90 6.92 7.73 6.91
N LYS A 91 7.60 7.76 8.06
CA LYS A 91 8.66 8.74 8.35
C LYS A 91 9.70 8.91 7.24
N PRO A 92 10.18 7.85 6.58
CA PRO A 92 11.20 7.98 5.54
C PRO A 92 10.74 8.80 4.32
N VAL A 93 9.43 8.85 4.05
CA VAL A 93 8.88 9.58 2.90
C VAL A 93 8.37 10.99 3.26
N HIS A 94 8.36 11.37 4.54
CA HIS A 94 7.93 12.70 4.97
C HIS A 94 8.65 13.85 4.24
N PRO A 95 9.99 13.85 4.08
CA PRO A 95 10.67 14.94 3.40
C PRO A 95 10.22 15.14 1.95
N MET A 96 9.91 14.04 1.26
CA MET A 96 9.37 14.06 -0.10
C MET A 96 7.95 14.63 -0.12
N LEU A 97 7.09 14.16 0.79
CA LEU A 97 5.70 14.63 0.88
C LEU A 97 5.63 16.11 1.27
N GLU A 98 6.51 16.58 2.15
CA GLU A 98 6.65 18.00 2.49
C GLU A 98 7.12 18.84 1.29
N ALA A 99 8.03 18.30 0.47
CA ALA A 99 8.42 18.97 -0.75
C ALA A 99 7.26 19.12 -1.72
N LEU A 100 6.46 18.08 -1.92
CA LEU A 100 5.25 18.11 -2.75
C LEU A 100 4.22 19.10 -2.20
N ARG A 101 3.93 19.04 -0.89
CA ARG A 101 3.01 19.96 -0.22
C ARG A 101 3.43 21.42 -0.35
N SER A 102 4.74 21.70 -0.37
CA SER A 102 5.26 23.06 -0.54
C SER A 102 5.10 23.63 -1.94
N GLY A 103 4.80 22.80 -2.96
CA GLY A 103 4.74 23.21 -4.36
C GLY A 103 6.07 23.74 -4.94
N ASN A 104 7.17 23.65 -4.19
CA ASN A 104 8.45 24.19 -4.61
C ASN A 104 9.16 23.23 -5.58
N VAL A 105 9.27 23.64 -6.85
CA VAL A 105 9.84 22.83 -7.93
C VAL A 105 11.27 22.37 -7.64
N GLU A 106 12.12 23.23 -7.03
CA GLU A 106 13.48 22.84 -6.68
C GLU A 106 13.55 21.78 -5.59
N LYS A 107 12.63 21.83 -4.62
CA LYS A 107 12.54 20.81 -3.58
C LYS A 107 12.01 19.49 -4.17
N ILE A 108 10.99 19.56 -5.01
CA ILE A 108 10.39 18.39 -5.67
C ILE A 108 11.41 17.70 -6.58
N SER A 109 12.20 18.46 -7.35
CA SER A 109 13.21 17.90 -8.26
C SER A 109 14.28 17.07 -7.57
N ARG A 110 14.56 17.33 -6.30
CA ARG A 110 15.51 16.53 -5.49
C ARG A 110 15.01 15.10 -5.25
N TYR A 111 13.71 14.88 -5.38
CA TYR A 111 13.06 13.59 -5.17
C TYR A 111 12.57 12.94 -6.47
N SER A 112 12.77 13.58 -7.62
CA SER A 112 12.39 13.01 -8.92
C SER A 112 13.14 11.72 -9.27
N ASP A 113 14.31 11.50 -8.68
CA ASP A 113 15.13 10.31 -8.86
C ASP A 113 14.94 9.26 -7.74
N LEU A 114 14.08 9.52 -6.77
CA LEU A 114 13.71 8.54 -5.75
C LEU A 114 12.75 7.48 -6.35
N ILE A 115 13.25 6.72 -7.28
CA ILE A 115 12.87 5.33 -7.43
C ILE A 115 13.31 4.69 -6.11
N ILE A 116 12.37 4.07 -5.38
CA ILE A 116 12.75 3.23 -4.23
C ILE A 116 13.30 1.93 -4.83
N PRO A 117 14.62 1.81 -5.09
CA PRO A 117 15.17 0.69 -5.89
C PRO A 117 15.01 -0.63 -5.18
N ASP A 118 14.90 -0.60 -3.84
CA ASP A 118 14.87 -1.81 -3.02
C ASP A 118 13.51 -2.50 -2.96
N MET A 119 12.40 -1.78 -3.09
CA MET A 119 11.07 -2.42 -3.03
C MET A 119 10.75 -3.13 -4.32
N ASP A 120 10.96 -2.50 -5.48
CA ASP A 120 10.73 -3.13 -6.78
C ASP A 120 11.65 -4.32 -7.00
N ARG A 121 12.89 -4.22 -6.52
CA ARG A 121 13.84 -5.33 -6.58
C ARG A 121 13.42 -6.49 -5.68
N LYS A 122 12.99 -6.21 -4.45
CA LYS A 122 12.48 -7.25 -3.53
C LYS A 122 11.23 -7.92 -4.06
N VAL A 123 10.29 -7.14 -4.63
CA VAL A 123 9.09 -7.68 -5.27
C VAL A 123 9.46 -8.54 -6.49
N PHE A 124 10.39 -8.07 -7.33
CA PHE A 124 10.86 -8.82 -8.49
C PHE A 124 11.59 -10.11 -8.09
N ASP A 125 12.44 -10.06 -7.07
CA ASP A 125 13.15 -11.24 -6.55
C ASP A 125 12.18 -12.25 -5.93
N LEU A 126 11.14 -11.79 -5.21
CA LEU A 126 10.05 -12.63 -4.70
C LEU A 126 9.22 -13.24 -5.83
N GLN A 127 8.89 -12.49 -6.87
CA GLN A 127 8.20 -13.01 -8.06
C GLN A 127 9.00 -14.10 -8.73
N LYS A 128 10.30 -13.87 -8.92
CA LYS A 128 11.19 -14.85 -9.54
C LYS A 128 11.32 -16.12 -8.70
N MET A 129 11.39 -15.97 -7.38
CA MET A 129 11.43 -17.08 -6.44
C MET A 129 10.15 -17.92 -6.52
N ILE A 130 8.97 -17.28 -6.53
CA ILE A 130 7.67 -17.94 -6.65
C ILE A 130 7.52 -18.65 -8.00
N GLN A 131 7.98 -18.05 -9.11
CA GLN A 131 7.92 -18.64 -10.44
C GLN A 131 8.82 -19.87 -10.62
N THR A 132 9.91 -19.95 -9.83
CA THR A 132 10.87 -21.08 -9.90
C THR A 132 10.56 -22.19 -8.90
N MET A 133 9.56 -22.02 -8.03
CA MET A 133 9.15 -23.04 -7.06
C MET A 133 8.45 -24.22 -7.75
N PRO A 134 8.82 -25.47 -7.40
CA PRO A 134 8.08 -26.65 -7.84
C PRO A 134 6.64 -26.62 -7.30
N LEU A 135 5.69 -27.17 -8.07
CA LEU A 135 4.27 -27.22 -7.71
C LEU A 135 3.97 -27.96 -6.38
N ASP A 136 4.89 -28.80 -5.92
CA ASP A 136 4.76 -29.60 -4.69
C ASP A 136 5.47 -28.98 -3.47
N THR A 137 5.79 -27.68 -3.54
CA THR A 137 6.51 -26.99 -2.46
C THR A 137 5.62 -26.87 -1.21
N THR A 138 6.06 -27.44 -0.10
CA THR A 138 5.33 -27.35 1.16
C THR A 138 5.55 -25.99 1.84
N THR A 139 4.66 -25.65 2.76
CA THR A 139 4.73 -24.43 3.58
C THR A 139 6.08 -24.30 4.32
N GLU A 140 6.67 -25.43 4.75
CA GLU A 140 7.98 -25.47 5.40
C GLU A 140 9.13 -25.14 4.46
N ASP A 141 9.04 -25.57 3.19
CA ASP A 141 10.07 -25.30 2.19
C ASP A 141 10.09 -23.83 1.77
N ILE A 142 8.92 -23.19 1.73
CA ILE A 142 8.78 -21.75 1.52
C ILE A 142 9.44 -20.98 2.66
N TYR A 143 9.14 -21.35 3.91
CA TYR A 143 9.69 -20.69 5.09
C TYR A 143 11.22 -20.76 5.18
N LYS A 144 11.82 -21.90 4.76
CA LYS A 144 13.27 -22.07 4.73
C LYS A 144 13.97 -21.22 3.68
N GLN A 145 13.27 -20.87 2.59
CA GLN A 145 13.81 -20.04 1.51
C GLN A 145 13.70 -18.53 1.77
N LEU A 146 12.94 -18.11 2.79
CA LEU A 146 12.83 -16.72 3.17
C LEU A 146 14.10 -16.24 3.87
N ALA A 147 14.77 -15.26 3.27
CA ALA A 147 16.10 -14.83 3.67
C ALA A 147 16.09 -13.90 4.89
N THR A 148 15.05 -13.10 5.06
CA THR A 148 14.97 -12.10 6.11
C THR A 148 13.93 -12.45 7.18
N GLU A 149 14.15 -11.91 8.40
CA GLU A 149 13.22 -12.09 9.53
C GLU A 149 11.86 -11.44 9.27
N ASP A 150 11.85 -10.31 8.54
CA ASP A 150 10.62 -9.61 8.15
C ASP A 150 9.80 -10.41 7.14
N GLU A 151 10.45 -11.05 6.16
CA GLU A 151 9.77 -11.96 5.22
C GLU A 151 9.14 -13.15 5.93
N ARG A 152 9.85 -13.75 6.90
CA ARG A 152 9.36 -14.85 7.74
C ARG A 152 8.19 -14.43 8.61
N ARG A 153 8.23 -13.21 9.15
CA ARG A 153 7.18 -12.64 9.98
C ARG A 153 5.91 -12.38 9.18
N ILE A 154 6.04 -11.79 7.99
CA ILE A 154 4.93 -11.59 7.06
C ILE A 154 4.32 -12.93 6.66
N TYR A 155 5.15 -13.90 6.29
CA TYR A 155 4.69 -15.24 5.94
C TYR A 155 3.95 -15.93 7.10
N THR A 156 4.46 -15.82 8.33
CA THR A 156 3.83 -16.41 9.51
C THR A 156 2.47 -15.79 9.81
N MET A 157 2.29 -14.49 9.54
CA MET A 157 1.01 -13.80 9.69
C MET A 157 -0.06 -14.28 8.69
N PHE A 158 0.35 -14.68 7.51
CA PHE A 158 -0.58 -15.08 6.45
C PHE A 158 -0.77 -16.60 6.31
N LYS A 159 0.15 -17.43 6.83
CA LYS A 159 0.11 -18.89 6.65
C LYS A 159 -1.10 -19.57 7.29
N GLU A 160 -1.69 -18.97 8.34
CA GLU A 160 -2.83 -19.52 9.06
C GLU A 160 -4.17 -19.17 8.40
N GLU A 161 -4.20 -18.11 7.57
CA GLU A 161 -5.43 -17.63 6.92
C GLU A 161 -5.55 -18.08 5.45
N PHE A 162 -4.45 -18.47 4.81
CA PHE A 162 -4.46 -18.83 3.40
C PHE A 162 -3.75 -20.16 3.15
N GLU A 163 -4.44 -21.09 2.49
CA GLU A 163 -3.77 -22.24 1.89
C GLU A 163 -2.69 -21.75 0.91
N PRO A 164 -1.50 -22.38 0.87
CA PRO A 164 -0.36 -21.90 0.07
C PRO A 164 -0.71 -21.65 -1.40
N GLN A 165 -1.59 -22.45 -1.98
CA GLN A 165 -2.06 -22.30 -3.35
C GLN A 165 -2.92 -21.04 -3.54
N ARG A 166 -3.75 -20.68 -2.57
CA ARG A 166 -4.57 -19.46 -2.58
C ARG A 166 -3.74 -18.19 -2.46
N LEU A 167 -2.70 -18.22 -1.62
CA LEU A 167 -1.77 -17.11 -1.50
C LEU A 167 -1.05 -16.83 -2.82
N ILE A 168 -0.57 -17.89 -3.50
CA ILE A 168 0.06 -17.81 -4.82
C ILE A 168 -0.92 -17.28 -5.89
N GLU A 169 -2.18 -17.71 -5.87
CA GLU A 169 -3.20 -17.20 -6.78
C GLU A 169 -3.56 -15.74 -6.51
N CYS A 170 -3.69 -15.32 -5.25
CA CYS A 170 -3.94 -13.92 -4.88
C CYS A 170 -2.80 -13.01 -5.33
N ILE A 171 -1.55 -13.42 -5.13
CA ILE A 171 -0.37 -12.68 -5.58
C ILE A 171 -0.36 -12.60 -7.12
N LYS A 172 -0.60 -13.72 -7.83
CA LYS A 172 -0.65 -13.74 -9.30
C LYS A 172 -1.77 -12.86 -9.86
N THR A 173 -2.95 -12.90 -9.25
CA THR A 173 -4.10 -12.09 -9.69
C THR A 173 -3.86 -10.61 -9.45
N ALA A 174 -3.28 -10.24 -8.32
CA ALA A 174 -2.92 -8.84 -8.02
C ALA A 174 -1.92 -8.26 -9.04
N TYR A 175 -1.00 -9.08 -9.55
CA TYR A 175 0.00 -8.64 -10.53
C TYR A 175 -0.44 -8.75 -12.00
N GLN A 176 -1.49 -9.51 -12.32
CA GLN A 176 -2.03 -9.57 -13.70
C GLN A 176 -3.01 -8.44 -14.00
N THR A 177 -3.40 -7.65 -12.99
CA THR A 177 -4.36 -6.55 -13.13
C THR A 177 -3.67 -5.19 -13.27
N TYR A 178 -2.34 -5.17 -13.28
CA TYR A 178 -1.47 -4.03 -13.56
C TYR A 178 -0.55 -4.39 -14.74
#